data_fbba97ca066ffcd805960492328da159
#
_entry.id   fbba97ca066ffcd805960492328da159
#
_cell.length_a   1.000
_cell.length_b   1.000
_cell.length_c   1.000
_cell.angle_alpha   90.00
_cell.angle_beta   90.00
_cell.angle_gamma   90.00
#
_symmetry.space_group_name_H-M   'P 1'
#
loop_
_entity.id
_entity.type
_entity.pdbx_description
1 polymer ?
#
loop_
_entity_poly.entity_id
_entity_poly.type
_entity_poly.pdbx_seq_one_letter_code
_entity_poly.pdbx_strand_id
1 'polypeptide(L)'
;MKIACISLGCPKNQVDLDVMVHILLSAGHETVADLAEADVILVNTCGFIESAKTEAIENILEACSYKQANPNLKVIVTGCLAERYRSQIEEEIPEVDAVVGCASNKAIDSIVARLFNGEEHLESYGLKKDFPLGGKRVIGTPAHYAYLRSEERRVGKECRSRWSPYH
;
A
#
# COMPACT_ATOMS: atom_id res chain seq x y z
N MET A 1 8.63 -14.17 -8.36
CA MET A 1 7.61 -13.39 -9.12
C MET A 1 8.09 -11.96 -9.23
N LYS A 2 7.75 -11.30 -10.32
CA LYS A 2 8.06 -9.89 -10.58
C LYS A 2 6.95 -9.00 -10.03
N ILE A 3 7.29 -8.05 -9.17
CA ILE A 3 6.34 -7.19 -8.49
C ILE A 3 6.62 -5.74 -8.86
N ALA A 4 5.64 -5.06 -9.43
CA ALA A 4 5.68 -3.63 -9.65
C ALA A 4 4.93 -2.91 -8.53
N CYS A 5 5.42 -1.75 -8.12
CA CYS A 5 4.85 -0.98 -7.03
C CYS A 5 4.52 0.43 -7.48
N ILE A 6 3.28 0.85 -7.26
CA ILE A 6 2.81 2.23 -7.43
C ILE A 6 2.64 2.83 -6.04
N SER A 7 3.37 3.91 -5.73
CA SER A 7 3.28 4.60 -4.44
C SER A 7 2.61 5.95 -4.60
N LEU A 8 1.43 6.08 -4.05
CA LEU A 8 0.66 7.31 -4.06
C LEU A 8 0.51 7.84 -2.64
N GLY A 9 0.66 9.15 -2.48
CA GLY A 9 0.33 9.82 -1.25
C GLY A 9 1.50 10.30 -0.40
N CYS A 10 1.38 10.18 0.91
CA CYS A 10 2.25 10.86 1.86
C CYS A 10 3.49 10.04 2.26
N PRO A 11 4.47 10.66 2.95
CA PRO A 11 5.64 9.96 3.48
C PRO A 11 5.34 8.70 4.32
N LYS A 12 4.16 8.64 4.96
CA LYS A 12 3.75 7.44 5.72
C LYS A 12 3.49 6.27 4.80
N ASN A 13 2.80 6.52 3.68
CA ASN A 13 2.55 5.50 2.66
C ASN A 13 3.86 4.99 2.07
N GLN A 14 4.84 5.88 1.84
CA GLN A 14 6.15 5.48 1.36
C GLN A 14 6.86 4.53 2.33
N VAL A 15 6.85 4.85 3.63
CA VAL A 15 7.44 3.97 4.66
C VAL A 15 6.73 2.61 4.71
N ASP A 16 5.40 2.59 4.59
CA ASP A 16 4.64 1.33 4.57
C ASP A 16 4.99 0.50 3.33
N LEU A 17 5.16 1.13 2.16
CA LEU A 17 5.61 0.46 0.94
C LEU A 17 7.04 -0.09 1.09
N ASP A 18 7.97 0.70 1.64
CA ASP A 18 9.36 0.29 1.87
C ASP A 18 9.44 -1.00 2.73
N VAL A 19 8.52 -1.14 3.71
CA VAL A 19 8.42 -2.36 4.54
C VAL A 19 7.86 -3.51 3.73
N MET A 20 6.79 -3.31 2.96
CA MET A 20 6.20 -4.35 2.12
C MET A 20 7.18 -4.87 1.08
N VAL A 21 7.90 -3.97 0.40
CA VAL A 21 8.95 -4.33 -0.56
C VAL A 21 10.04 -5.17 0.11
N HIS A 22 10.47 -4.79 1.32
CA HIS A 22 11.46 -5.60 2.05
C HIS A 22 10.96 -7.02 2.33
N ILE A 23 9.70 -7.17 2.74
CA ILE A 23 9.08 -8.49 3.00
C ILE A 23 9.08 -9.32 1.71
N LEU A 24 8.62 -8.73 0.60
CA LEU A 24 8.51 -9.40 -0.68
C LEU A 24 9.89 -9.82 -1.24
N LEU A 25 10.90 -8.96 -1.16
CA LEU A 25 12.27 -9.29 -1.56
C LEU A 25 12.87 -10.40 -0.68
N SER A 26 12.57 -10.38 0.63
CA SER A 26 13.03 -11.42 1.57
C SER A 26 12.38 -12.78 1.30
N ALA A 27 11.20 -12.80 0.71
CA ALA A 27 10.50 -13.99 0.27
C ALA A 27 10.97 -14.52 -1.11
N GLY A 28 11.93 -13.83 -1.74
CA GLY A 28 12.51 -14.24 -3.03
C GLY A 28 11.76 -13.69 -4.25
N HIS A 29 10.93 -12.67 -4.08
CA HIS A 29 10.34 -11.92 -5.19
C HIS A 29 11.33 -10.88 -5.72
N GLU A 30 11.08 -10.37 -6.93
CA GLU A 30 11.86 -9.32 -7.58
C GLU A 30 11.00 -8.09 -7.81
N THR A 31 11.58 -6.89 -7.66
CA THR A 31 10.88 -5.66 -8.02
C THR A 31 11.22 -5.24 -9.44
N VAL A 32 10.21 -4.83 -10.20
CA VAL A 32 10.34 -4.32 -11.57
C VAL A 32 9.74 -2.91 -11.67
N ALA A 33 10.30 -2.10 -12.57
CA ALA A 33 9.80 -0.75 -12.81
C ALA A 33 8.67 -0.72 -13.85
N ASP A 34 8.70 -1.66 -14.82
CA ASP A 34 7.70 -1.75 -15.88
C ASP A 34 6.50 -2.57 -15.40
N LEU A 35 5.33 -1.93 -15.42
CA LEU A 35 4.06 -2.58 -15.04
C LEU A 35 3.70 -3.74 -16.00
N ALA A 36 4.12 -3.64 -17.25
CA ALA A 36 3.84 -4.68 -18.26
C ALA A 36 4.60 -5.99 -18.01
N GLU A 37 5.74 -5.94 -17.30
CA GLU A 37 6.54 -7.12 -16.95
C GLU A 37 6.12 -7.76 -15.62
N ALA A 38 5.20 -7.15 -14.90
CA ALA A 38 4.84 -7.59 -13.55
C ALA A 38 3.92 -8.81 -13.54
N ASP A 39 4.15 -9.69 -12.57
CA ASP A 39 3.19 -10.73 -12.18
C ASP A 39 2.19 -10.18 -11.15
N VAL A 40 2.63 -9.20 -10.35
CA VAL A 40 1.82 -8.51 -9.34
C VAL A 40 2.03 -7.01 -9.45
N ILE A 41 0.96 -6.23 -9.46
CA ILE A 41 1.01 -4.78 -9.28
C ILE A 41 0.43 -4.45 -7.90
N LEU A 42 1.26 -3.84 -7.06
CA LEU A 42 0.91 -3.37 -5.73
C LEU A 42 0.65 -1.86 -5.77
N VAL A 43 -0.60 -1.43 -5.60
CA VAL A 43 -0.99 -0.02 -5.59
C VAL A 43 -1.19 0.43 -4.14
N ASN A 44 -0.24 1.22 -3.64
CA ASN A 44 -0.32 1.80 -2.28
C ASN A 44 -0.96 3.19 -2.36
N THR A 45 -2.19 3.31 -1.88
CA THR A 45 -3.11 4.40 -2.15
C THR A 45 -3.22 5.42 -1.02
N CYS A 46 -3.52 6.66 -1.38
CA CYS A 46 -3.94 7.72 -0.46
C CYS A 46 -5.44 8.02 -0.64
N GLY A 47 -6.14 8.29 0.46
CA GLY A 47 -7.56 8.62 0.44
C GLY A 47 -7.89 9.81 1.36
N PHE A 48 -6.94 10.74 1.56
CA PHE A 48 -7.12 11.83 2.51
C PHE A 48 -7.88 13.02 1.92
N ILE A 49 -7.56 13.40 0.68
CA ILE A 49 -8.21 14.49 -0.04
C ILE A 49 -8.84 13.97 -1.34
N GLU A 50 -9.78 14.69 -1.91
CA GLU A 50 -10.54 14.23 -3.09
C GLU A 50 -9.66 14.00 -4.31
N SER A 51 -8.72 14.92 -4.58
CA SER A 51 -7.77 14.75 -5.70
C SER A 51 -6.89 13.50 -5.56
N ALA A 52 -6.48 13.15 -4.32
CA ALA A 52 -5.71 11.93 -4.10
C ALA A 52 -6.55 10.66 -4.26
N LYS A 53 -7.86 10.72 -4.03
CA LYS A 53 -8.76 9.60 -4.32
C LYS A 53 -8.91 9.40 -5.83
N THR A 54 -9.12 10.48 -6.57
CA THR A 54 -9.21 10.43 -8.04
C THR A 54 -7.94 9.84 -8.64
N GLU A 55 -6.77 10.35 -8.24
CA GLU A 55 -5.47 9.82 -8.66
C GLU A 55 -5.32 8.34 -8.33
N ALA A 56 -5.73 7.93 -7.12
CA ALA A 56 -5.65 6.53 -6.70
C ALA A 56 -6.55 5.62 -7.55
N ILE A 57 -7.77 6.04 -7.83
CA ILE A 57 -8.72 5.27 -8.67
C ILE A 57 -8.17 5.16 -10.10
N GLU A 58 -7.67 6.25 -10.69
CA GLU A 58 -7.07 6.24 -12.03
C GLU A 58 -5.91 5.25 -12.11
N ASN A 59 -5.00 5.26 -11.13
CA ASN A 59 -3.87 4.33 -11.09
C ASN A 59 -4.31 2.87 -10.87
N ILE A 60 -5.36 2.61 -10.09
CA ILE A 60 -5.93 1.26 -9.93
C ILE A 60 -6.51 0.76 -11.27
N LEU A 61 -7.27 1.59 -11.96
CA LEU A 61 -7.85 1.25 -13.27
C LEU A 61 -6.75 1.03 -14.32
N GLU A 62 -5.71 1.86 -14.32
CA GLU A 62 -4.53 1.66 -15.17
C GLU A 62 -3.87 0.31 -14.87
N ALA A 63 -3.60 -0.01 -13.61
CA ALA A 63 -3.03 -1.30 -13.21
C ALA A 63 -3.90 -2.47 -13.66
N CYS A 64 -5.22 -2.37 -13.52
CA CYS A 64 -6.15 -3.40 -13.99
C CYS A 64 -6.16 -3.55 -15.51
N SER A 65 -5.90 -2.48 -16.27
CA SER A 65 -5.85 -2.54 -17.74
C SER A 65 -4.77 -3.49 -18.29
N TYR A 66 -3.66 -3.65 -17.56
CA TYR A 66 -2.59 -4.59 -17.94
C TYR A 66 -3.02 -6.06 -17.92
N LYS A 67 -4.12 -6.41 -17.23
CA LYS A 67 -4.70 -7.75 -17.26
C LYS A 67 -5.18 -8.17 -18.66
N GLN A 68 -5.47 -7.21 -19.55
CA GLN A 68 -5.83 -7.51 -20.93
C GLN A 68 -4.67 -8.16 -21.70
N ALA A 69 -3.44 -7.73 -21.41
CA ALA A 69 -2.23 -8.31 -22.00
C ALA A 69 -1.69 -9.51 -21.20
N ASN A 70 -1.87 -9.51 -19.87
CA ASN A 70 -1.45 -10.59 -18.99
C ASN A 70 -2.60 -11.01 -18.06
N PRO A 71 -3.44 -11.99 -18.45
CA PRO A 71 -4.58 -12.45 -17.63
C PRO A 71 -4.20 -13.04 -16.27
N ASN A 72 -2.93 -13.44 -16.08
CA ASN A 72 -2.45 -13.98 -14.80
C ASN A 72 -1.95 -12.87 -13.84
N LEU A 73 -1.89 -11.62 -14.30
CA LEU A 73 -1.51 -10.49 -13.48
C LEU A 73 -2.47 -10.35 -12.28
N LYS A 74 -1.89 -10.14 -11.10
CA LYS A 74 -2.64 -9.85 -9.88
C LYS A 74 -2.49 -8.39 -9.48
N VAL A 75 -3.60 -7.73 -9.17
CA VAL A 75 -3.64 -6.34 -8.72
C VAL A 75 -4.04 -6.30 -7.25
N ILE A 76 -3.15 -5.76 -6.41
CA ILE A 76 -3.35 -5.62 -4.97
C ILE A 76 -3.44 -4.13 -4.64
N VAL A 77 -4.52 -3.73 -3.98
CA VAL A 77 -4.73 -2.35 -3.53
C VAL A 77 -4.54 -2.28 -2.01
N THR A 78 -3.72 -1.36 -1.55
CA THR A 78 -3.48 -1.12 -0.13
C THR A 78 -3.45 0.37 0.20
N GLY A 79 -3.28 0.72 1.47
CA GLY A 79 -3.16 2.09 1.92
C GLY A 79 -4.45 2.70 2.45
N CYS A 80 -4.47 4.03 2.56
CA CYS A 80 -5.56 4.74 3.24
C CYS A 80 -6.90 4.68 2.49
N LEU A 81 -6.88 4.61 1.15
CA LEU A 81 -8.10 4.43 0.36
C LEU A 81 -8.69 3.04 0.61
N ALA A 82 -7.85 1.99 0.50
CA ALA A 82 -8.24 0.62 0.78
C ALA A 82 -8.84 0.45 2.18
N GLU A 83 -8.28 1.12 3.20
CA GLU A 83 -8.78 1.08 4.57
C GLU A 83 -10.17 1.73 4.73
N ARG A 84 -10.46 2.79 3.97
CA ARG A 84 -11.70 3.59 4.13
C ARG A 84 -12.82 3.17 3.20
N TYR A 85 -12.50 2.79 1.97
CA TYR A 85 -13.46 2.59 0.88
C TYR A 85 -13.43 1.15 0.34
N ARG A 86 -13.14 0.22 1.23
CA ARG A 86 -13.01 -1.21 0.94
C ARG A 86 -14.14 -1.74 0.08
N SER A 87 -15.38 -1.72 0.60
CA SER A 87 -16.54 -2.28 -0.10
C SER A 87 -16.80 -1.61 -1.45
N GLN A 88 -16.53 -0.31 -1.54
CA GLN A 88 -16.68 0.41 -2.79
C GLN A 88 -15.65 -0.03 -3.84
N ILE A 89 -14.40 -0.27 -3.44
CA ILE A 89 -13.37 -0.77 -4.36
C ILE A 89 -13.75 -2.15 -4.89
N GLU A 90 -14.24 -3.03 -4.03
CA GLU A 90 -14.64 -4.39 -4.38
C GLU A 90 -15.87 -4.42 -5.28
N GLU A 91 -16.85 -3.55 -5.02
CA GLU A 91 -18.09 -3.46 -5.81
C GLU A 91 -17.88 -2.77 -7.15
N GLU A 92 -17.09 -1.68 -7.18
CA GLU A 92 -16.93 -0.84 -8.38
C GLU A 92 -15.77 -1.26 -9.27
N ILE A 93 -14.74 -1.95 -8.73
CA ILE A 93 -13.56 -2.40 -9.47
C ILE A 93 -13.31 -3.89 -9.20
N PRO A 94 -14.17 -4.78 -9.73
CA PRO A 94 -14.07 -6.23 -9.49
C PRO A 94 -12.79 -6.86 -10.07
N GLU A 95 -12.04 -6.14 -10.91
CA GLU A 95 -10.74 -6.59 -11.44
C GLU A 95 -9.63 -6.57 -10.40
N VAL A 96 -9.83 -5.94 -9.23
CA VAL A 96 -8.87 -5.96 -8.11
C VAL A 96 -8.91 -7.35 -7.44
N ASP A 97 -7.76 -8.00 -7.34
CA ASP A 97 -7.65 -9.36 -6.78
C ASP A 97 -7.56 -9.36 -5.24
N ALA A 98 -7.01 -8.31 -4.65
CA ALA A 98 -6.95 -8.17 -3.20
C ALA A 98 -7.02 -6.72 -2.73
N VAL A 99 -7.76 -6.50 -1.63
CA VAL A 99 -7.81 -5.21 -0.92
C VAL A 99 -7.25 -5.41 0.49
N VAL A 100 -6.16 -4.69 0.80
CA VAL A 100 -5.36 -4.89 2.00
C VAL A 100 -5.37 -3.62 2.85
N GLY A 101 -5.90 -3.72 4.07
CA GLY A 101 -5.86 -2.62 5.03
C GLY A 101 -4.45 -2.35 5.55
N CYS A 102 -4.19 -1.11 5.98
CA CYS A 102 -2.87 -0.67 6.45
C CYS A 102 -2.29 -1.51 7.60
N ALA A 103 -3.14 -2.08 8.45
CA ALA A 103 -2.70 -2.94 9.56
C ALA A 103 -2.21 -4.32 9.09
N SER A 104 -2.56 -4.73 7.87
CA SER A 104 -2.22 -6.04 7.30
C SER A 104 -1.02 -6.02 6.35
N ASN A 105 -0.33 -4.88 6.20
CA ASN A 105 0.82 -4.74 5.30
C ASN A 105 1.93 -5.78 5.54
N LYS A 106 2.08 -6.27 6.78
CA LYS A 106 3.06 -7.34 7.10
C LYS A 106 2.68 -8.71 6.53
N ALA A 107 1.43 -8.91 6.18
CA ALA A 107 0.94 -10.16 5.60
C ALA A 107 1.04 -10.20 4.07
N ILE A 108 1.66 -9.19 3.44
CA ILE A 108 1.65 -9.01 1.98
C ILE A 108 2.19 -10.25 1.22
N ASP A 109 3.24 -10.89 1.72
CA ASP A 109 3.79 -12.09 1.10
C ASP A 109 2.78 -13.27 1.13
N SER A 110 2.12 -13.47 2.26
CA SER A 110 1.08 -14.50 2.38
C SER A 110 -0.13 -14.22 1.48
N ILE A 111 -0.48 -12.94 1.29
CA ILE A 111 -1.56 -12.53 0.39
C ILE A 111 -1.18 -12.85 -1.06
N VAL A 112 0.03 -12.50 -1.47
CA VAL A 112 0.55 -12.85 -2.81
C VAL A 112 0.52 -14.36 -3.02
N ALA A 113 1.01 -15.15 -2.06
CA ALA A 113 1.00 -16.61 -2.16
C ALA A 113 -0.42 -17.19 -2.30
N ARG A 114 -1.39 -16.66 -1.55
CA ARG A 114 -2.81 -17.09 -1.63
C ARG A 114 -3.43 -16.78 -2.98
N LEU A 115 -3.18 -15.60 -3.55
CA LEU A 115 -3.67 -15.22 -4.89
C LEU A 115 -3.16 -16.17 -5.97
N PHE A 116 -1.89 -16.61 -5.88
CA PHE A 116 -1.32 -17.57 -6.84
C PHE A 116 -1.71 -19.03 -6.56
N ASN A 117 -2.27 -19.33 -5.38
CA ASN A 117 -2.90 -20.62 -5.07
C ASN A 117 -4.36 -20.70 -5.53
N GLY A 118 -4.87 -19.69 -6.23
CA GLY A 118 -6.20 -19.66 -6.83
C GLY A 118 -7.29 -19.05 -5.92
N GLU A 119 -6.94 -18.38 -4.84
CA GLU A 119 -7.90 -17.58 -4.10
C GLU A 119 -8.15 -16.25 -4.84
N GLU A 120 -9.39 -15.82 -4.86
CA GLU A 120 -9.83 -14.59 -5.53
C GLU A 120 -10.49 -13.63 -4.52
N HIS A 121 -10.46 -12.34 -4.83
CA HIS A 121 -11.09 -11.29 -4.01
C HIS A 121 -10.68 -11.35 -2.54
N LEU A 122 -9.36 -11.37 -2.29
CA LEU A 122 -8.84 -11.46 -0.93
C LEU A 122 -9.00 -10.14 -0.18
N GLU A 123 -9.55 -10.25 1.01
CA GLU A 123 -9.60 -9.16 1.98
C GLU A 123 -8.66 -9.45 3.15
N SER A 124 -7.86 -8.47 3.54
CA SER A 124 -7.01 -8.59 4.72
C SER A 124 -6.99 -7.29 5.51
N TYR A 125 -7.61 -7.30 6.67
CA TYR A 125 -7.70 -6.16 7.58
C TYR A 125 -7.30 -6.57 9.00
N GLY A 126 -6.29 -5.89 9.55
CA GLY A 126 -5.88 -6.03 10.93
C GLY A 126 -6.64 -5.06 11.85
N LEU A 127 -6.48 -5.24 13.15
CA LEU A 127 -7.00 -4.29 14.13
C LEU A 127 -6.15 -3.01 14.12
N LYS A 128 -6.77 -1.84 14.29
CA LYS A 128 -6.07 -0.53 14.33
C LYS A 128 -4.96 -0.45 15.38
N LYS A 129 -5.01 -1.26 16.44
CA LYS A 129 -3.96 -1.36 17.46
C LYS A 129 -2.70 -2.08 16.97
N ASP A 130 -2.80 -2.85 15.89
CA ASP A 130 -1.73 -3.69 15.34
C ASP A 130 -0.96 -2.98 14.22
N PHE A 131 -1.14 -1.66 14.05
CA PHE A 131 -0.39 -0.87 13.10
C PHE A 131 1.12 -1.00 13.37
N PRO A 132 1.88 -1.56 12.43
CA PRO A 132 3.31 -1.72 12.62
C PRO A 132 4.02 -0.35 12.56
N LEU A 133 4.62 0.07 13.66
CA LEU A 133 5.38 1.32 13.74
C LEU A 133 6.82 1.21 13.24
N GLY A 134 7.30 0.01 12.97
CA GLY A 134 8.67 -0.22 12.53
C GLY A 134 8.87 -1.58 11.87
N GLY A 135 10.07 -1.81 11.39
CA GLY A 135 10.51 -3.04 10.74
C GLY A 135 11.71 -2.78 9.83
N LYS A 136 12.33 -3.85 9.34
CA LYS A 136 13.30 -3.74 8.26
C LYS A 136 12.58 -3.25 7.00
N ARG A 137 13.24 -2.40 6.22
CA ARG A 137 12.68 -1.83 5.00
C ARG A 137 13.76 -1.57 3.96
N VAL A 138 13.35 -1.55 2.70
CA VAL A 138 14.16 -1.05 1.58
C VAL A 138 13.80 0.41 1.39
N ILE A 139 14.77 1.31 1.49
CA ILE A 139 14.55 2.74 1.34
C ILE A 139 14.36 3.05 -0.14
N GLY A 140 13.14 3.40 -0.55
CA GLY A 140 12.80 3.77 -1.92
C GLY A 140 13.07 5.23 -2.28
N THR A 141 13.51 6.06 -1.30
CA THR A 141 13.88 7.45 -1.54
C THR A 141 15.32 7.59 -2.02
N PRO A 142 15.70 8.71 -2.69
CA PRO A 142 17.10 9.01 -3.02
C PRO A 142 18.02 8.95 -1.78
N ALA A 143 19.29 8.62 -1.99
CA ALA A 143 20.26 8.31 -0.93
C ALA A 143 20.51 9.44 0.10
N HIS A 144 20.12 10.67 -0.21
CA HIS A 144 20.37 11.84 0.63
C HIS A 144 19.28 12.11 1.69
N TYR A 145 18.14 11.38 1.67
CA TYR A 145 17.12 11.48 2.72
C TYR A 145 16.30 10.18 2.85
N ALA A 146 15.71 9.99 4.02
CA ALA A 146 14.75 8.93 4.27
C ALA A 146 13.66 9.40 5.24
N TYR A 147 12.45 8.93 5.04
CA TYR A 147 11.36 9.21 5.97
C TYR A 147 11.46 8.32 7.20
N LEU A 148 11.22 8.90 8.38
CA LEU A 148 11.07 8.18 9.64
C LEU A 148 9.61 8.24 10.07
N ARG A 149 9.06 7.08 10.42
CA ARG A 149 7.73 7.01 11.02
C ARG A 149 7.86 7.10 12.52
N SER A 150 7.21 8.08 13.14
CA SER A 150 7.16 8.28 14.59
C SER A 150 5.71 8.21 15.08
N GLU A 151 5.51 7.98 16.39
CA GLU A 151 4.19 8.03 17.03
C GLU A 151 3.66 9.46 17.22
N GLU A 152 3.86 10.33 16.27
CA GLU A 152 3.60 11.78 16.35
C GLU A 152 2.15 12.17 16.70
N ARG A 153 1.20 11.25 16.65
CA ARG A 153 -0.19 11.56 17.05
C ARG A 153 -0.31 12.03 18.50
N ARG A 154 0.58 11.60 19.39
CA ARG A 154 0.63 12.07 20.79
C ARG A 154 1.50 13.31 20.93
N VAL A 155 2.66 13.32 20.32
CA VAL A 155 3.61 14.44 20.34
C VAL A 155 3.00 15.70 19.71
N GLY A 156 2.28 15.57 18.58
CA GLY A 156 1.61 16.72 17.96
C GLY A 156 0.52 17.36 18.82
N LYS A 157 -0.17 16.59 19.67
CA LYS A 157 -1.14 17.14 20.63
C LYS A 157 -0.44 17.85 21.79
N GLU A 158 0.65 17.33 22.28
CA GLU A 158 1.43 17.95 23.36
C GLU A 158 2.17 19.19 22.87
N CYS A 159 2.71 19.19 21.67
CA CYS A 159 3.29 20.38 21.05
C CYS A 159 2.25 21.49 20.84
N ARG A 160 1.03 21.17 20.41
CA ARG A 160 -0.04 22.17 20.25
C ARG A 160 -0.43 22.85 21.56
N SER A 161 -0.43 22.13 22.67
CA SER A 161 -0.73 22.70 23.98
C SER A 161 0.41 23.58 24.53
N ARG A 162 1.67 23.30 24.14
CA ARG A 162 2.84 24.08 24.57
C ARG A 162 3.05 25.34 23.75
N TRP A 163 2.52 25.42 22.52
CA TRP A 163 2.68 26.55 21.61
C TRP A 163 1.45 27.46 21.57
N SER A 164 0.52 27.28 22.47
CA SER A 164 -0.61 28.21 22.60
C SER A 164 -0.11 29.56 23.06
N PRO A 165 -0.30 30.66 22.31
CA PRO A 165 0.16 32.00 22.70
C PRO A 165 -0.60 32.59 23.91
N TYR A 166 -1.47 31.83 24.55
CA TYR A 166 -2.30 32.22 25.68
C TYR A 166 -1.99 31.43 26.96
N HIS A 167 -0.74 31.00 27.12
CA HIS A 167 -0.20 30.53 28.40
C HIS A 167 0.80 31.51 28.94
#